data_781be66241b5d78afe6cfa0f88172d88
#
_entry.id   781be66241b5d78afe6cfa0f88172d88
#
_cell.length_a   1.000
_cell.length_b   1.000
_cell.length_c   1.000
_cell.angle_alpha   90.00
_cell.angle_beta   90.00
_cell.angle_gamma   90.00
#
_symmetry.space_group_name_H-M   'P 1'
#
loop_
_entity.id
_entity.type
_entity.pdbx_description
1 polymer ?
#
loop_
_entity_poly.entity_id
_entity_poly.type
_entity_poly.pdbx_seq_one_letter_code
_entity_poly.pdbx_strand_id
1 'polypeptide(L)'
;MSQLTTVVQARRGSSRLPDKVCMDLCGSTLLERMVERVLMAKHVGTVVVATTTDPQDNLIQSICEQRGWNCFRGHPTDLLDRHYQAALAYGADLVVKIPSDVPLIDPAVVDLVLEQALNQTEKWDYISNLHPGTWPDGNDVEVMPMDVLHAAWTEARLPMEREHTTPFIWERPERFVLKNVVWPLGLDYSMSHRFTIDYPEDYAFIKAVYEALWPQNPTFGLQDILHLLQRNPEIFQLNQHYAGVNWYRNHLNELKTISVQQTKKTTHES
;
A
#
# COMPACT_ATOMS: atom_id res chain seq x y z
N MET A 1 -21.89 -4.70 13.88
CA MET A 1 -20.57 -4.07 13.60
C MET A 1 -20.33 -4.21 12.10
N SER A 2 -19.89 -3.16 11.43
CA SER A 2 -19.58 -3.21 10.00
C SER A 2 -18.44 -4.20 9.75
N GLN A 3 -18.59 -5.04 8.72
CA GLN A 3 -17.57 -6.01 8.34
C GLN A 3 -16.45 -5.30 7.58
N LEU A 4 -15.27 -5.26 8.17
CA LEU A 4 -14.09 -4.66 7.57
C LEU A 4 -13.26 -5.73 6.84
N THR A 5 -12.92 -5.48 5.58
CA THR A 5 -12.05 -6.34 4.77
C THR A 5 -10.85 -5.57 4.27
N THR A 6 -9.65 -6.03 4.63
CA THR A 6 -8.38 -5.49 4.14
C THR A 6 -7.94 -6.28 2.91
N VAL A 7 -7.89 -5.60 1.77
CA VAL A 7 -7.46 -6.16 0.50
C VAL A 7 -6.00 -5.80 0.25
N VAL A 8 -5.15 -6.82 0.22
CA VAL A 8 -3.73 -6.72 -0.14
C VAL A 8 -3.59 -7.21 -1.58
N GLN A 9 -3.39 -6.29 -2.51
CA GLN A 9 -3.22 -6.67 -3.91
C GLN A 9 -1.81 -7.20 -4.17
N ALA A 10 -1.67 -8.31 -4.88
CA ALA A 10 -0.37 -8.88 -5.23
C ALA A 10 -0.39 -9.52 -6.62
N ARG A 11 0.68 -9.30 -7.41
CA ARG A 11 0.92 -10.01 -8.67
C ARG A 11 2.41 -10.12 -8.95
N ARG A 12 2.82 -11.13 -9.70
CA ARG A 12 4.22 -11.33 -10.11
C ARG A 12 4.65 -10.43 -11.27
N GLY A 13 3.71 -10.05 -12.13
CA GLY A 13 3.94 -9.27 -13.34
C GLY A 13 4.28 -7.79 -13.11
N SER A 14 5.28 -7.48 -12.28
CA SER A 14 5.84 -6.13 -12.17
C SER A 14 6.78 -5.85 -13.33
N SER A 15 6.64 -4.69 -14.00
CA SER A 15 7.48 -4.34 -15.16
C SER A 15 8.88 -3.88 -14.77
N ARG A 16 9.01 -3.15 -13.64
CA ARG A 16 10.30 -2.59 -13.16
C ARG A 16 11.12 -3.58 -12.37
N LEU A 17 10.48 -4.41 -11.56
CA LEU A 17 11.12 -5.45 -10.76
C LEU A 17 10.24 -6.72 -10.82
N PRO A 18 10.43 -7.57 -11.84
CA PRO A 18 9.67 -8.80 -11.98
C PRO A 18 9.79 -9.68 -10.73
N ASP A 19 8.71 -10.38 -10.41
CA ASP A 19 8.65 -11.30 -9.26
C ASP A 19 8.94 -10.67 -7.88
N LYS A 20 8.93 -9.34 -7.75
CA LYS A 20 9.27 -8.66 -6.49
C LYS A 20 8.56 -9.24 -5.26
N VAL A 21 7.29 -9.63 -5.38
CA VAL A 21 6.50 -10.20 -4.27
C VAL A 21 7.00 -11.56 -3.77
N CYS A 22 7.79 -12.27 -4.60
CA CYS A 22 8.38 -13.58 -4.29
C CYS A 22 9.85 -13.49 -3.87
N MET A 23 10.47 -12.29 -3.86
CA MET A 23 11.87 -12.13 -3.46
C MET A 23 12.05 -12.42 -1.98
N ASP A 24 13.21 -13.00 -1.62
CA ASP A 24 13.50 -13.42 -0.24
C ASP A 24 13.71 -12.22 0.70
N LEU A 25 13.06 -12.28 1.86
CA LEU A 25 13.31 -11.41 3.01
C LEU A 25 13.45 -12.26 4.28
N CYS A 26 14.68 -12.52 4.70
CA CYS A 26 14.98 -13.31 5.90
C CYS A 26 14.23 -14.66 5.93
N GLY A 27 14.35 -15.45 4.86
CA GLY A 27 13.83 -16.82 4.77
C GLY A 27 12.33 -16.94 4.50
N SER A 28 11.65 -15.86 4.14
CA SER A 28 10.27 -15.83 3.62
C SER A 28 10.20 -14.90 2.43
N THR A 29 9.11 -14.99 1.65
CA THR A 29 8.92 -14.05 0.54
C THR A 29 8.56 -12.65 1.04
N LEU A 30 8.82 -11.65 0.22
CA LEU A 30 8.40 -10.26 0.47
C LEU A 30 6.90 -10.18 0.78
N LEU A 31 6.07 -10.89 0.01
CA LEU A 31 4.62 -10.95 0.23
C LEU A 31 4.29 -11.50 1.62
N GLU A 32 4.96 -12.59 2.04
CA GLU A 32 4.72 -13.18 3.36
C GLU A 32 5.04 -12.19 4.46
N ARG A 33 6.22 -11.54 4.41
CA ARG A 33 6.62 -10.54 5.41
C ARG A 33 5.64 -9.37 5.47
N MET A 34 5.20 -8.90 4.32
CA MET A 34 4.26 -7.80 4.24
C MET A 34 2.89 -8.18 4.82
N VAL A 35 2.32 -9.35 4.45
CA VAL A 35 1.04 -9.81 5.00
C VAL A 35 1.14 -10.09 6.50
N GLU A 36 2.25 -10.68 6.98
CA GLU A 36 2.52 -10.86 8.42
C GLU A 36 2.44 -9.51 9.17
N ARG A 37 3.03 -8.43 8.61
CA ARG A 37 2.99 -7.09 9.22
C ARG A 37 1.57 -6.53 9.24
N VAL A 38 0.81 -6.66 8.15
CA VAL A 38 -0.60 -6.23 8.11
C VAL A 38 -1.41 -6.98 9.17
N LEU A 39 -1.20 -8.29 9.33
CA LEU A 39 -1.90 -9.11 10.33
C LEU A 39 -1.51 -8.79 11.79
N MET A 40 -0.40 -8.10 12.04
CA MET A 40 -0.04 -7.60 13.38
C MET A 40 -0.92 -6.41 13.81
N ALA A 41 -1.54 -5.69 12.89
CA ALA A 41 -2.46 -4.61 13.25
C ALA A 41 -3.77 -5.17 13.81
N LYS A 42 -4.37 -4.45 14.75
CA LYS A 42 -5.51 -4.93 15.57
C LYS A 42 -6.86 -4.83 14.87
N HIS A 43 -6.98 -3.87 13.94
CA HIS A 43 -8.27 -3.48 13.38
C HIS A 43 -8.47 -3.89 11.92
N VAL A 44 -7.59 -4.69 11.35
CA VAL A 44 -7.59 -5.05 9.90
C VAL A 44 -8.79 -5.89 9.43
N GLY A 45 -9.58 -6.43 10.35
CA GLY A 45 -10.72 -7.28 9.99
C GLY A 45 -10.29 -8.54 9.21
N THR A 46 -11.02 -8.87 8.16
CA THR A 46 -10.68 -9.99 7.27
C THR A 46 -9.59 -9.56 6.28
N VAL A 47 -8.40 -10.14 6.38
CA VAL A 47 -7.31 -9.88 5.41
C VAL A 47 -7.43 -10.84 4.22
N VAL A 48 -7.40 -10.30 3.00
CA VAL A 48 -7.52 -11.04 1.74
C VAL A 48 -6.39 -10.63 0.81
N VAL A 49 -5.59 -11.59 0.36
CA VAL A 49 -4.62 -11.38 -0.71
C VAL A 49 -5.35 -11.47 -2.06
N ALA A 50 -5.45 -10.35 -2.77
CA ALA A 50 -6.13 -10.27 -4.06
C ALA A 50 -5.12 -10.38 -5.21
N THR A 51 -4.99 -11.57 -5.80
CA THR A 51 -4.10 -11.85 -6.92
C THR A 51 -4.86 -12.00 -8.25
N THR A 52 -4.16 -12.31 -9.32
CA THR A 52 -4.76 -12.38 -10.65
C THR A 52 -5.14 -13.83 -11.04
N THR A 53 -5.97 -13.95 -12.08
CA THR A 53 -6.26 -15.25 -12.70
C THR A 53 -5.14 -15.75 -13.63
N ASP A 54 -4.06 -14.96 -13.82
CA ASP A 54 -2.91 -15.38 -14.61
C ASP A 54 -2.25 -16.63 -13.97
N PRO A 55 -1.90 -17.67 -14.75
CA PRO A 55 -1.24 -18.88 -14.25
C PRO A 55 0.08 -18.62 -13.50
N GLN A 56 0.84 -17.57 -13.86
CA GLN A 56 2.07 -17.21 -13.13
C GLN A 56 1.80 -16.88 -11.65
N ASP A 57 0.61 -16.38 -11.33
CA ASP A 57 0.21 -16.00 -9.97
C ASP A 57 -0.34 -17.20 -9.15
N ASN A 58 -0.33 -18.43 -9.69
CA ASN A 58 -0.63 -19.64 -8.91
C ASN A 58 0.30 -19.79 -7.70
N LEU A 59 1.54 -19.30 -7.79
CA LEU A 59 2.47 -19.31 -6.67
C LEU A 59 1.96 -18.46 -5.50
N ILE A 60 1.37 -17.29 -5.77
CA ILE A 60 0.78 -16.44 -4.73
C ILE A 60 -0.38 -17.17 -4.04
N GLN A 61 -1.25 -17.83 -4.81
CA GLN A 61 -2.33 -18.66 -4.26
C GLN A 61 -1.76 -19.77 -3.37
N SER A 62 -0.72 -20.49 -3.85
CA SER A 62 -0.08 -21.56 -3.08
C SER A 62 0.53 -21.07 -1.77
N ILE A 63 1.13 -19.87 -1.75
CA ILE A 63 1.64 -19.24 -0.52
C ILE A 63 0.47 -18.99 0.44
N CYS A 64 -0.62 -18.41 -0.03
CA CYS A 64 -1.80 -18.15 0.81
C CYS A 64 -2.38 -19.46 1.39
N GLU A 65 -2.49 -20.51 0.59
CA GLU A 65 -2.96 -21.83 1.03
C GLU A 65 -2.05 -22.42 2.13
N GLN A 66 -0.73 -22.36 1.95
CA GLN A 66 0.24 -22.84 2.94
C GLN A 66 0.19 -22.05 4.26
N ARG A 67 -0.08 -20.75 4.19
CA ARG A 67 -0.20 -19.86 5.34
C ARG A 67 -1.59 -19.83 5.97
N GLY A 68 -2.58 -20.44 5.35
CA GLY A 68 -3.99 -20.37 5.78
C GLY A 68 -4.60 -18.98 5.61
N TRP A 69 -4.11 -18.18 4.65
CA TRP A 69 -4.62 -16.85 4.35
C TRP A 69 -5.73 -16.88 3.31
N ASN A 70 -6.67 -15.94 3.41
CA ASN A 70 -7.68 -15.77 2.38
C ASN A 70 -7.03 -15.29 1.09
N CYS A 71 -7.44 -15.88 -0.03
CA CYS A 71 -6.95 -15.53 -1.35
C CYS A 71 -8.14 -15.34 -2.30
N PHE A 72 -8.12 -14.25 -3.05
CA PHE A 72 -9.06 -13.98 -4.12
C PHE A 72 -8.30 -13.87 -5.45
N ARG A 73 -8.84 -14.50 -6.51
CA ARG A 73 -8.27 -14.39 -7.85
C ARG A 73 -9.22 -13.62 -8.76
N GLY A 74 -8.75 -12.51 -9.32
CA GLY A 74 -9.56 -11.60 -10.12
C GLY A 74 -8.86 -11.09 -11.37
N HIS A 75 -9.35 -9.98 -11.89
CA HIS A 75 -8.92 -9.41 -13.17
C HIS A 75 -7.39 -9.14 -13.21
N PRO A 76 -6.66 -9.53 -14.28
CA PRO A 76 -5.21 -9.42 -14.33
C PRO A 76 -4.68 -7.98 -14.33
N THR A 77 -5.35 -7.06 -15.01
CA THR A 77 -4.89 -5.68 -15.20
C THR A 77 -5.78 -4.63 -14.53
N ASP A 78 -7.08 -4.90 -14.37
CA ASP A 78 -8.02 -3.98 -13.72
C ASP A 78 -7.98 -4.17 -12.20
N LEU A 79 -7.17 -3.32 -11.53
CA LEU A 79 -7.03 -3.37 -10.07
C LEU A 79 -8.30 -2.95 -9.34
N LEU A 80 -9.02 -1.97 -9.86
CA LEU A 80 -10.27 -1.51 -9.26
C LEU A 80 -11.31 -2.63 -9.27
N ASP A 81 -11.46 -3.35 -10.39
CA ASP A 81 -12.34 -4.52 -10.45
C ASP A 81 -11.91 -5.59 -9.45
N ARG A 82 -10.61 -5.91 -9.40
CA ARG A 82 -10.10 -6.94 -8.49
C ARG A 82 -10.33 -6.60 -7.02
N HIS A 83 -10.16 -5.33 -6.61
CA HIS A 83 -10.48 -4.88 -5.26
C HIS A 83 -11.96 -4.98 -4.96
N TYR A 84 -12.81 -4.49 -5.87
CA TYR A 84 -14.26 -4.53 -5.70
C TYR A 84 -14.77 -5.97 -5.57
N GLN A 85 -14.37 -6.87 -6.48
CA GLN A 85 -14.80 -8.26 -6.45
C GLN A 85 -14.26 -9.02 -5.23
N ALA A 86 -13.02 -8.75 -4.81
CA ALA A 86 -12.49 -9.33 -3.59
C ALA A 86 -13.28 -8.86 -2.35
N ALA A 87 -13.54 -7.56 -2.21
CA ALA A 87 -14.31 -7.01 -1.11
C ALA A 87 -15.75 -7.58 -1.09
N LEU A 88 -16.40 -7.68 -2.24
CA LEU A 88 -17.73 -8.26 -2.40
C LEU A 88 -17.76 -9.73 -1.98
N ALA A 89 -16.79 -10.53 -2.42
CA ALA A 89 -16.71 -11.96 -2.12
C ALA A 89 -16.56 -12.24 -0.62
N TYR A 90 -15.97 -11.32 0.12
CA TYR A 90 -15.78 -11.42 1.57
C TYR A 90 -16.78 -10.59 2.37
N GLY A 91 -17.84 -10.08 1.75
CA GLY A 91 -18.96 -9.42 2.42
C GLY A 91 -18.58 -8.10 3.12
N ALA A 92 -17.65 -7.33 2.56
CA ALA A 92 -17.18 -6.10 3.17
C ALA A 92 -18.27 -5.01 3.22
N ASP A 93 -18.42 -4.37 4.37
CA ASP A 93 -19.08 -3.07 4.51
C ASP A 93 -18.08 -1.91 4.36
N LEU A 94 -16.87 -2.14 4.91
CA LEU A 94 -15.72 -1.23 4.81
C LEU A 94 -14.55 -1.95 4.14
N VAL A 95 -13.92 -1.29 3.19
CA VAL A 95 -12.78 -1.82 2.43
C VAL A 95 -11.52 -1.04 2.79
N VAL A 96 -10.47 -1.77 3.17
CA VAL A 96 -9.12 -1.22 3.34
C VAL A 96 -8.27 -1.68 2.17
N LYS A 97 -7.62 -0.74 1.51
CA LYS A 97 -6.64 -1.02 0.46
C LYS A 97 -5.25 -0.83 1.01
N ILE A 98 -4.43 -1.88 0.89
CA ILE A 98 -2.99 -1.85 1.18
C ILE A 98 -2.26 -2.45 -0.02
N PRO A 99 -1.31 -1.74 -0.66
CA PRO A 99 -0.53 -2.29 -1.78
C PRO A 99 0.48 -3.32 -1.27
N SER A 100 0.91 -4.28 -2.13
CA SER A 100 1.86 -5.34 -1.75
C SER A 100 3.33 -4.96 -1.89
N ASP A 101 3.62 -3.74 -2.25
CA ASP A 101 4.98 -3.22 -2.42
C ASP A 101 5.45 -2.35 -1.26
N VAL A 102 4.85 -2.54 -0.10
CA VAL A 102 5.14 -1.80 1.14
C VAL A 102 5.58 -2.74 2.29
N PRO A 103 6.65 -3.55 2.11
CA PRO A 103 7.02 -4.60 3.04
C PRO A 103 7.51 -4.09 4.40
N LEU A 104 7.70 -2.79 4.55
CA LEU A 104 8.05 -2.12 5.81
C LEU A 104 6.85 -1.39 6.44
N ILE A 105 5.63 -1.61 5.95
CA ILE A 105 4.42 -1.00 6.52
C ILE A 105 4.37 -1.19 8.03
N ASP A 106 4.08 -0.13 8.78
CA ASP A 106 4.00 -0.21 10.23
C ASP A 106 2.57 -0.58 10.69
N PRO A 107 2.39 -1.68 11.44
CA PRO A 107 1.09 -2.06 11.99
C PRO A 107 0.41 -0.95 12.82
N ALA A 108 1.20 -0.13 13.52
CA ALA A 108 0.65 0.99 14.30
C ALA A 108 0.13 2.12 13.41
N VAL A 109 0.72 2.34 12.22
CA VAL A 109 0.20 3.29 11.23
C VAL A 109 -1.10 2.76 10.62
N VAL A 110 -1.17 1.46 10.33
CA VAL A 110 -2.40 0.81 9.88
C VAL A 110 -3.51 1.01 10.91
N ASP A 111 -3.26 0.67 12.18
CA ASP A 111 -4.23 0.85 13.26
C ASP A 111 -4.67 2.31 13.41
N LEU A 112 -3.76 3.27 13.34
CA LEU A 112 -4.08 4.69 13.46
C LEU A 112 -5.09 5.15 12.40
N VAL A 113 -4.90 4.74 11.15
CA VAL A 113 -5.84 5.09 10.05
C VAL A 113 -7.17 4.39 10.24
N LEU A 114 -7.16 3.11 10.64
CA LEU A 114 -8.38 2.34 10.86
C LEU A 114 -9.16 2.84 12.07
N GLU A 115 -8.51 3.22 13.17
CA GLU A 115 -9.15 3.84 14.34
C GLU A 115 -9.84 5.14 13.96
N GLN A 116 -9.23 5.97 13.10
CA GLN A 116 -9.88 7.18 12.58
C GLN A 116 -11.15 6.84 11.79
N ALA A 117 -11.12 5.80 10.95
CA ALA A 117 -12.29 5.38 10.18
C ALA A 117 -13.40 4.80 11.06
N LEU A 118 -13.05 3.94 12.03
CA LEU A 118 -14.00 3.24 12.89
C LEU A 118 -14.65 4.15 13.94
N ASN A 119 -13.92 5.16 14.42
CA ASN A 119 -14.40 6.09 15.45
C ASN A 119 -15.05 7.36 14.88
N GLN A 120 -15.11 7.49 13.55
CA GLN A 120 -15.67 8.68 12.92
C GLN A 120 -17.19 8.71 13.06
N THR A 121 -17.71 9.80 13.66
CA THR A 121 -19.15 10.03 13.83
C THR A 121 -19.77 10.88 12.71
N GLU A 122 -18.97 11.70 12.04
CA GLU A 122 -19.40 12.46 10.88
C GLU A 122 -19.35 11.61 9.62
N LYS A 123 -20.14 11.99 8.61
CA LYS A 123 -20.06 11.35 7.29
C LYS A 123 -18.64 11.47 6.72
N TRP A 124 -18.18 10.38 6.14
CA TRP A 124 -16.98 10.31 5.34
C TRP A 124 -17.16 9.26 4.23
N ASP A 125 -16.45 9.45 3.14
CA ASP A 125 -16.49 8.57 1.98
C ASP A 125 -15.10 7.95 1.69
N TYR A 126 -14.02 8.59 2.20
CA TYR A 126 -12.66 8.09 2.04
C TYR A 126 -11.76 8.65 3.16
N ILE A 127 -10.98 7.78 3.76
CA ILE A 127 -9.95 8.14 4.74
C ILE A 127 -8.63 7.50 4.33
N SER A 128 -7.56 8.29 4.29
CA SER A 128 -6.22 7.78 4.01
C SER A 128 -5.16 8.56 4.76
N ASN A 129 -3.91 8.11 4.66
CA ASN A 129 -2.74 8.86 5.10
C ASN A 129 -1.87 9.37 3.93
N LEU A 130 -2.48 9.51 2.74
CA LEU A 130 -1.78 9.79 1.48
C LEU A 130 -2.04 11.18 0.87
N HIS A 131 -3.13 11.86 1.28
CA HIS A 131 -3.58 13.08 0.60
C HIS A 131 -3.81 14.25 1.56
N PRO A 132 -2.71 14.98 1.95
CA PRO A 132 -1.30 14.81 1.60
C PRO A 132 -0.62 13.70 2.43
N GLY A 133 0.36 13.01 1.82
CA GLY A 133 1.24 12.11 2.54
C GLY A 133 2.20 12.87 3.46
N THR A 134 2.44 12.35 4.66
CA THR A 134 3.43 12.87 5.62
C THR A 134 4.35 11.77 6.14
N TRP A 135 3.92 10.52 6.01
CA TRP A 135 4.67 9.33 6.41
C TRP A 135 5.75 8.99 5.38
N PRO A 136 6.80 8.23 5.76
CA PRO A 136 7.66 7.59 4.76
C PRO A 136 6.82 6.85 3.72
N ASP A 137 7.13 7.05 2.43
CA ASP A 137 6.50 6.37 1.30
C ASP A 137 6.58 4.84 1.48
N GLY A 138 5.43 4.15 1.52
CA GLY A 138 5.36 2.73 1.87
C GLY A 138 4.67 2.43 3.22
N ASN A 139 3.92 3.40 3.76
CA ASN A 139 2.98 3.21 4.87
C ASN A 139 1.53 3.46 4.43
N ASP A 140 1.19 3.05 3.24
CA ASP A 140 -0.01 3.42 2.51
C ASP A 140 -1.24 2.67 3.00
N VAL A 141 -2.21 3.39 3.54
CA VAL A 141 -3.49 2.84 4.02
C VAL A 141 -4.64 3.71 3.51
N GLU A 142 -5.57 3.07 2.83
CA GLU A 142 -6.76 3.73 2.27
C GLU A 142 -8.01 2.98 2.71
N VAL A 143 -9.01 3.69 3.24
CA VAL A 143 -10.25 3.11 3.76
C VAL A 143 -11.45 3.78 3.11
N MET A 144 -12.43 2.99 2.68
CA MET A 144 -13.65 3.47 2.05
C MET A 144 -14.83 2.54 2.33
N PRO A 145 -16.07 3.04 2.41
CA PRO A 145 -17.28 2.24 2.40
C PRO A 145 -17.42 1.46 1.09
N MET A 146 -18.08 0.31 1.15
CA MET A 146 -18.28 -0.56 -0.02
C MET A 146 -19.09 0.11 -1.13
N ASP A 147 -20.07 0.96 -0.79
CA ASP A 147 -20.87 1.72 -1.75
C ASP A 147 -20.05 2.78 -2.50
N VAL A 148 -19.05 3.39 -1.84
CA VAL A 148 -18.10 4.33 -2.47
C VAL A 148 -17.20 3.58 -3.45
N LEU A 149 -16.67 2.41 -3.06
CA LEU A 149 -15.88 1.57 -3.96
C LEU A 149 -16.74 1.07 -5.15
N HIS A 150 -18.01 0.74 -4.91
CA HIS A 150 -18.96 0.37 -5.96
C HIS A 150 -19.20 1.51 -6.96
N ALA A 151 -19.37 2.75 -6.48
CA ALA A 151 -19.50 3.93 -7.34
C ALA A 151 -18.25 4.10 -8.21
N ALA A 152 -17.06 3.99 -7.63
CA ALA A 152 -15.80 4.04 -8.38
C ALA A 152 -15.73 2.91 -9.43
N TRP A 153 -16.02 1.66 -9.04
CA TRP A 153 -16.01 0.50 -9.94
C TRP A 153 -16.96 0.68 -11.14
N THR A 154 -18.15 1.22 -10.89
CA THR A 154 -19.20 1.39 -11.90
C THR A 154 -18.89 2.54 -12.86
N GLU A 155 -18.31 3.64 -12.36
CA GLU A 155 -18.23 4.91 -13.09
C GLU A 155 -16.83 5.27 -13.60
N ALA A 156 -15.74 4.73 -13.01
CA ALA A 156 -14.37 5.01 -13.43
C ALA A 156 -14.13 4.57 -14.89
N ARG A 157 -13.58 5.47 -15.70
CA ARG A 157 -13.31 5.25 -17.13
C ARG A 157 -11.87 5.48 -17.52
N LEU A 158 -11.12 6.27 -16.75
CA LEU A 158 -9.72 6.54 -17.05
C LEU A 158 -8.86 5.30 -16.71
N PRO A 159 -7.90 4.92 -17.57
CA PRO A 159 -7.02 3.80 -17.31
C PRO A 159 -6.33 3.91 -15.94
N MET A 160 -5.85 5.10 -15.55
CA MET A 160 -5.19 5.32 -14.27
C MET A 160 -6.13 5.13 -13.07
N GLU A 161 -7.43 5.44 -13.20
CA GLU A 161 -8.43 5.18 -12.15
C GLU A 161 -8.64 3.68 -11.94
N ARG A 162 -8.62 2.90 -13.04
CA ARG A 162 -8.76 1.43 -13.00
C ARG A 162 -7.49 0.76 -12.48
N GLU A 163 -6.32 1.31 -12.79
CA GLU A 163 -5.02 0.80 -12.39
C GLU A 163 -4.68 1.09 -10.92
N HIS A 164 -5.05 2.28 -10.41
CA HIS A 164 -4.68 2.71 -9.05
C HIS A 164 -5.83 2.62 -8.05
N THR A 165 -7.02 2.20 -8.46
CA THR A 165 -8.20 1.89 -7.65
C THR A 165 -8.93 3.11 -7.09
N THR A 166 -8.26 4.02 -6.41
CA THR A 166 -8.87 5.09 -5.61
C THR A 166 -8.85 6.50 -6.22
N PRO A 167 -8.13 6.80 -7.32
CA PRO A 167 -8.11 8.15 -7.91
C PRO A 167 -9.51 8.67 -8.29
N PHE A 168 -10.42 7.79 -8.71
CA PHE A 168 -11.80 8.20 -8.97
C PHE A 168 -12.47 8.88 -7.77
N ILE A 169 -12.10 8.49 -6.56
CA ILE A 169 -12.69 8.99 -5.32
C ILE A 169 -12.02 10.31 -4.92
N TRP A 170 -10.71 10.30 -4.67
CA TRP A 170 -10.03 11.45 -4.09
C TRP A 170 -9.77 12.60 -5.08
N GLU A 171 -9.88 12.36 -6.40
CA GLU A 171 -9.88 13.41 -7.43
C GLU A 171 -11.23 14.13 -7.57
N ARG A 172 -12.25 13.77 -6.77
CA ARG A 172 -13.59 14.36 -6.80
C ARG A 172 -14.04 14.83 -5.40
N PRO A 173 -13.29 15.78 -4.77
CA PRO A 173 -13.61 16.25 -3.42
C PRO A 173 -14.96 17.02 -3.35
N GLU A 174 -15.50 17.45 -4.48
CA GLU A 174 -16.83 18.03 -4.59
C GLU A 174 -17.97 16.99 -4.44
N ARG A 175 -17.63 15.71 -4.62
CA ARG A 175 -18.59 14.59 -4.54
C ARG A 175 -18.41 13.75 -3.30
N PHE A 176 -17.17 13.49 -2.90
CA PHE A 176 -16.81 12.60 -1.81
C PHE A 176 -16.21 13.36 -0.62
N VAL A 177 -16.63 13.00 0.57
CA VAL A 177 -16.08 13.57 1.82
C VAL A 177 -14.76 12.85 2.15
N LEU A 178 -13.66 13.55 1.91
CA LEU A 178 -12.30 13.04 2.09
C LEU A 178 -11.75 13.45 3.46
N LYS A 179 -11.11 12.53 4.17
CA LYS A 179 -10.36 12.81 5.40
C LYS A 179 -8.95 12.25 5.29
N ASN A 180 -7.98 12.95 5.88
CA ASN A 180 -6.58 12.55 5.83
C ASN A 180 -5.99 12.42 7.24
N VAL A 181 -5.20 11.39 7.47
CA VAL A 181 -4.49 11.12 8.72
C VAL A 181 -3.04 11.54 8.55
N VAL A 182 -2.67 12.69 9.08
CA VAL A 182 -1.29 13.16 9.08
C VAL A 182 -0.50 12.54 10.23
N TRP A 183 0.81 12.51 10.11
CA TRP A 183 1.69 11.99 11.16
C TRP A 183 1.56 12.85 12.44
N PRO A 184 1.13 12.28 13.57
CA PRO A 184 0.87 13.06 14.80
C PRO A 184 2.09 13.78 15.37
N LEU A 185 3.29 13.36 15.01
CA LEU A 185 4.55 14.02 15.42
C LEU A 185 4.84 15.34 14.67
N GLY A 186 4.00 15.72 13.69
CA GLY A 186 4.22 16.91 12.87
C GLY A 186 5.40 16.80 11.90
N LEU A 187 5.88 15.57 11.64
CA LEU A 187 6.97 15.29 10.69
C LEU A 187 6.39 15.05 9.29
N ASP A 188 7.19 15.33 8.27
CA ASP A 188 6.91 14.98 6.87
C ASP A 188 8.14 14.30 6.27
N TYR A 189 8.01 13.00 6.04
CA TYR A 189 9.05 12.17 5.42
C TYR A 189 8.60 11.57 4.07
N SER A 190 7.45 11.99 3.56
CA SER A 190 6.84 11.47 2.33
C SER A 190 7.74 11.60 1.10
N MET A 191 8.53 12.69 1.02
CA MET A 191 9.41 12.99 -0.10
C MET A 191 10.88 12.67 0.16
N SER A 192 11.21 12.20 1.37
CA SER A 192 12.60 11.98 1.81
C SER A 192 12.92 10.54 2.22
N HIS A 193 11.92 9.74 2.59
CA HIS A 193 12.10 8.35 3.03
C HIS A 193 11.24 7.42 2.17
N ARG A 194 11.90 6.51 1.46
CA ARG A 194 11.26 5.58 0.53
C ARG A 194 11.34 4.15 1.05
N PHE A 195 10.20 3.60 1.49
CA PHE A 195 10.04 2.25 2.05
C PHE A 195 9.19 1.33 1.16
N THR A 196 8.81 1.82 -0.03
CA THR A 196 8.17 1.02 -1.08
C THR A 196 9.21 0.34 -1.97
N ILE A 197 8.80 -0.67 -2.75
CA ILE A 197 9.71 -1.42 -3.62
C ILE A 197 9.24 -1.42 -5.09
N ASP A 198 10.05 -0.79 -5.95
CA ASP A 198 9.86 -0.78 -7.40
C ASP A 198 11.15 -1.07 -8.18
N TYR A 199 12.30 -0.82 -7.57
CA TYR A 199 13.62 -0.91 -8.19
C TYR A 199 14.52 -1.88 -7.41
N PRO A 200 15.59 -2.42 -8.03
CA PRO A 200 16.56 -3.27 -7.33
C PRO A 200 17.16 -2.61 -6.10
N GLU A 201 17.37 -1.30 -6.12
CA GLU A 201 17.91 -0.52 -5.01
C GLU A 201 16.92 -0.44 -3.85
N ASP A 202 15.61 -0.37 -4.13
CA ASP A 202 14.58 -0.48 -3.10
C ASP A 202 14.64 -1.84 -2.41
N TYR A 203 14.81 -2.92 -3.19
CA TYR A 203 14.98 -4.25 -2.62
C TYR A 203 16.25 -4.35 -1.76
N ALA A 204 17.38 -3.81 -2.23
CA ALA A 204 18.61 -3.79 -1.45
C ALA A 204 18.42 -3.04 -0.11
N PHE A 205 17.74 -1.90 -0.12
CA PHE A 205 17.39 -1.14 1.07
C PHE A 205 16.52 -1.95 2.04
N ILE A 206 15.39 -2.48 1.54
CA ILE A 206 14.43 -3.24 2.36
C ILE A 206 15.09 -4.48 2.95
N LYS A 207 15.89 -5.20 2.16
CA LYS A 207 16.64 -6.37 2.61
C LYS A 207 17.62 -6.02 3.71
N ALA A 208 18.39 -4.93 3.57
CA ALA A 208 19.32 -4.47 4.61
C ALA A 208 18.59 -4.10 5.92
N VAL A 209 17.42 -3.46 5.84
CA VAL A 209 16.59 -3.16 7.02
C VAL A 209 16.13 -4.46 7.71
N TYR A 210 15.63 -5.44 6.94
CA TYR A 210 15.20 -6.72 7.48
C TYR A 210 16.36 -7.51 8.10
N GLU A 211 17.51 -7.59 7.43
CA GLU A 211 18.70 -8.30 7.94
C GLU A 211 19.22 -7.68 9.24
N ALA A 212 19.11 -6.36 9.41
CA ALA A 212 19.53 -5.67 10.61
C ALA A 212 18.54 -5.82 11.78
N LEU A 213 17.22 -5.77 11.52
CA LEU A 213 16.22 -5.68 12.59
C LEU A 213 15.53 -7.01 12.89
N TRP A 214 15.19 -7.79 11.87
CA TRP A 214 14.38 -9.01 12.01
C TRP A 214 14.95 -10.05 12.96
N PRO A 215 16.27 -10.38 12.96
CA PRO A 215 16.81 -11.42 13.85
C PRO A 215 16.68 -11.07 15.33
N GLN A 216 16.60 -9.78 15.68
CA GLN A 216 16.55 -9.31 17.05
C GLN A 216 15.11 -8.96 17.50
N ASN A 217 14.32 -8.43 16.59
CA ASN A 217 12.94 -7.99 16.83
C ASN A 217 12.08 -8.21 15.57
N PRO A 218 11.43 -9.37 15.41
CA PRO A 218 10.56 -9.63 14.25
C PRO A 218 9.34 -8.68 14.16
N THR A 219 9.04 -7.96 15.23
CA THR A 219 7.93 -6.99 15.30
C THR A 219 8.40 -5.54 15.22
N PHE A 220 9.60 -5.28 14.71
CA PHE A 220 10.15 -3.94 14.58
C PHE A 220 9.17 -2.98 13.89
N GLY A 221 9.07 -1.73 14.39
CA GLY A 221 8.18 -0.69 13.88
C GLY A 221 8.93 0.42 13.14
N LEU A 222 8.18 1.42 12.72
CA LEU A 222 8.70 2.60 12.03
C LEU A 222 9.83 3.30 12.80
N GLN A 223 9.70 3.42 14.12
CA GLN A 223 10.73 4.06 14.96
C GLN A 223 12.03 3.27 14.97
N ASP A 224 11.97 1.93 14.99
CA ASP A 224 13.16 1.09 14.92
C ASP A 224 13.89 1.27 13.58
N ILE A 225 13.12 1.36 12.49
CA ILE A 225 13.67 1.65 11.15
C ILE A 225 14.36 3.01 11.14
N LEU A 226 13.70 4.07 11.60
CA LEU A 226 14.28 5.43 11.63
C LEU A 226 15.54 5.49 12.49
N HIS A 227 15.56 4.83 13.65
CA HIS A 227 16.76 4.72 14.49
C HIS A 227 17.89 3.94 13.80
N LEU A 228 17.57 2.87 13.06
CA LEU A 228 18.54 2.14 12.25
C LEU A 228 19.18 3.07 11.21
N LEU A 229 18.37 3.81 10.45
CA LEU A 229 18.84 4.69 9.39
C LEU A 229 19.70 5.84 9.89
N GLN A 230 19.39 6.39 11.08
CA GLN A 230 20.21 7.40 11.73
C GLN A 230 21.63 6.89 12.10
N ARG A 231 21.75 5.62 12.48
CA ARG A 231 23.01 5.00 12.87
C ARG A 231 23.80 4.42 11.70
N ASN A 232 23.11 4.14 10.58
CA ASN A 232 23.66 3.48 9.40
C ASN A 232 23.27 4.26 8.13
N PRO A 233 23.89 5.44 7.90
CA PRO A 233 23.59 6.29 6.74
C PRO A 233 23.80 5.57 5.40
N GLU A 234 24.68 4.56 5.36
CA GLU A 234 24.94 3.74 4.19
C GLU A 234 23.69 2.93 3.78
N ILE A 235 22.90 2.43 4.72
CA ILE A 235 21.62 1.77 4.43
C ILE A 235 20.63 2.79 3.88
N PHE A 236 20.51 3.96 4.50
CA PHE A 236 19.61 5.01 4.06
C PHE A 236 19.89 5.47 2.62
N GLN A 237 21.15 5.49 2.20
CA GLN A 237 21.57 5.94 0.88
C GLN A 237 21.26 4.94 -0.25
N LEU A 238 20.95 3.67 0.03
CA LEU A 238 20.78 2.62 -0.97
C LEU A 238 19.72 2.98 -2.03
N ASN A 239 18.62 3.60 -1.63
CA ASN A 239 17.54 4.01 -2.56
C ASN A 239 17.17 5.49 -2.48
N GLN A 240 17.99 6.32 -1.83
CA GLN A 240 17.69 7.73 -1.58
C GLN A 240 17.45 8.55 -2.85
N HIS A 241 18.08 8.18 -3.96
CA HIS A 241 17.88 8.85 -5.25
C HIS A 241 16.48 8.65 -5.85
N TYR A 242 15.73 7.62 -5.37
CA TYR A 242 14.32 7.42 -5.71
C TYR A 242 13.34 8.03 -4.69
N ALA A 243 13.82 8.65 -3.60
CA ALA A 243 12.93 9.27 -2.63
C ALA A 243 12.06 10.37 -3.27
N GLY A 244 10.74 10.26 -3.11
CA GLY A 244 9.75 11.13 -3.75
C GLY A 244 9.39 10.77 -5.19
N VAL A 245 9.97 9.70 -5.76
CA VAL A 245 9.58 9.17 -7.06
C VAL A 245 8.38 8.24 -6.86
N ASN A 246 7.20 8.67 -7.27
CA ASN A 246 5.96 7.91 -7.17
C ASN A 246 5.20 7.90 -8.51
N TRP A 247 4.08 7.19 -8.58
CA TRP A 247 3.33 7.02 -9.82
C TRP A 247 2.66 8.30 -10.33
N TYR A 248 2.41 9.30 -9.49
CA TYR A 248 1.80 10.59 -9.87
C TYR A 248 2.56 11.27 -11.01
N ARG A 249 3.89 11.12 -11.07
CA ARG A 249 4.73 11.74 -12.11
C ARG A 249 4.29 11.41 -13.54
N ASN A 250 3.68 10.22 -13.74
CA ASN A 250 3.21 9.75 -15.04
C ASN A 250 1.84 10.31 -15.43
N HIS A 251 1.12 10.91 -14.46
CA HIS A 251 -0.29 11.30 -14.61
C HIS A 251 -0.57 12.74 -14.20
N LEU A 252 0.46 13.60 -14.07
CA LEU A 252 0.31 14.99 -13.64
C LEU A 252 -0.65 15.80 -14.52
N ASN A 253 -0.83 15.43 -15.78
CA ASN A 253 -1.79 16.09 -16.69
C ASN A 253 -3.24 15.59 -16.48
N GLU A 254 -3.45 14.49 -15.82
CA GLU A 254 -4.74 13.86 -15.56
C GLU A 254 -5.23 14.12 -14.13
N LEU A 255 -4.28 14.29 -13.19
CA LEU A 255 -4.53 14.52 -11.77
C LEU A 255 -4.75 16.03 -11.51
N LYS A 256 -5.82 16.39 -10.80
CA LYS A 256 -6.20 17.76 -10.48
C LYS A 256 -5.80 18.17 -9.06
N THR A 257 -5.78 17.20 -8.13
CA THR A 257 -5.52 17.43 -6.70
C THR A 257 -4.06 17.25 -6.34
N ILE A 258 -3.23 16.72 -7.24
CA ILE A 258 -1.81 16.46 -7.05
C ILE A 258 -0.97 17.54 -7.73
N SER A 259 -0.03 18.12 -7.00
CA SER A 259 0.93 19.11 -7.52
C SER A 259 2.28 18.47 -7.88
N VAL A 260 3.05 19.18 -8.71
CA VAL A 260 4.41 18.75 -9.11
C VAL A 260 5.38 18.60 -7.94
N GLN A 261 5.10 19.25 -6.79
CA GLN A 261 5.91 19.14 -5.59
C GLN A 261 5.74 17.80 -4.85
N GLN A 262 4.65 17.08 -5.13
CA GLN A 262 4.33 15.80 -4.49
C GLN A 262 4.92 14.59 -5.22
N THR A 263 5.76 14.82 -6.22
CA THR A 263 6.47 13.77 -6.95
C THR A 263 7.79 14.27 -7.52
N LYS A 264 8.73 13.37 -7.77
CA LYS A 264 9.97 13.65 -8.49
C LYS A 264 10.05 12.82 -9.77
N LYS A 265 10.77 13.34 -10.77
CA LYS A 265 11.16 12.55 -11.96
C LYS A 265 12.39 11.72 -11.65
N THR A 266 12.52 10.57 -12.31
CA THR A 266 13.78 9.81 -12.27
C THR A 266 14.82 10.50 -13.15
N THR A 267 16.11 10.34 -12.80
CA THR A 267 17.23 10.89 -13.58
C THR A 267 17.34 10.31 -15.00
N HIS A 268 16.59 9.27 -15.31
CA HIS A 268 16.53 8.62 -16.63
C HIS A 268 15.34 9.07 -17.48
N GLU A 269 14.45 9.93 -16.95
CA GLU A 269 13.27 10.48 -17.64
C GLU A 269 13.52 11.96 -18.06
N SER A 270 14.73 12.28 -18.56
CA SER A 270 15.11 13.62 -19.05
C SER A 270 14.73 13.79 -20.53
#